data_f243a8acc75ee44a02f5c2215b57bcf4
#
_entry.id   f243a8acc75ee44a02f5c2215b57bcf4
#
_cell.length_a   1.000
_cell.length_b   1.000
_cell.length_c   1.000
_cell.angle_alpha   90.00
_cell.angle_beta   90.00
_cell.angle_gamma   90.00
#
_symmetry.space_group_name_H-M   'P 1'
#
loop_
_entity.id
_entity.type
_entity.pdbx_description
1 polymer ?
#
loop_
_entity_poly.entity_id
_entity_poly.type
_entity_poly.pdbx_seq_one_letter_code
_entity_poly.pdbx_strand_id
1 'polypeptide(L)'
;MIKRYSDDYEALRTNLNHDINLKYKNKNNKWDWEIYADNFKMATGEESLTNGIIHKLLTGSNEMKNNPTYYRYGNPTYDLIKENKTQLTKIQVEEYCRKQLEDIRRVKKINYINVEETDIDPFSYLVNFEVVSENNKKIEDGVFI
;
A
#
# COMPACT_ATOMS: atom_id res chain seq x y z
N MET A 1 9.36 -10.76 33.71
CA MET A 1 10.49 -10.35 32.87
C MET A 1 9.96 -9.84 31.55
N ILE A 2 10.21 -8.66 31.23
CA ILE A 2 9.89 -8.14 29.93
C ILE A 2 10.62 -9.00 28.93
N LYS A 3 9.87 -9.80 28.20
CA LYS A 3 10.42 -10.51 27.05
C LYS A 3 11.02 -9.44 26.16
N ARG A 4 12.30 -9.38 26.17
CA ARG A 4 12.91 -8.24 25.60
C ARG A 4 12.83 -8.37 24.16
N TYR A 5 12.63 -7.26 23.63
CA TYR A 5 12.89 -6.95 22.26
C TYR A 5 14.12 -7.65 21.67
N SER A 6 14.99 -8.25 22.47
CA SER A 6 16.18 -8.92 21.97
C SER A 6 15.90 -10.17 21.16
N ASP A 7 14.86 -10.93 21.52
CA ASP A 7 14.61 -12.21 20.84
C ASP A 7 13.78 -12.03 19.57
N ASP A 8 12.91 -11.03 19.59
CA ASP A 8 12.16 -10.63 18.42
C ASP A 8 12.77 -9.41 17.71
N TYR A 9 13.80 -8.79 18.30
CA TYR A 9 14.35 -7.55 17.81
C TYR A 9 15.03 -7.70 16.45
N GLU A 10 15.70 -8.79 16.21
CA GLU A 10 16.29 -9.07 14.89
C GLU A 10 15.20 -9.31 13.84
N ALA A 11 14.15 -10.02 14.21
CA ALA A 11 12.98 -10.18 13.35
C ALA A 11 12.24 -8.83 13.17
N LEU A 12 12.10 -8.07 14.23
CA LEU A 12 11.53 -6.72 14.22
C LEU A 12 12.38 -5.76 13.38
N ARG A 13 13.68 -5.79 13.56
CA ARG A 13 14.61 -4.92 12.86
C ARG A 13 14.69 -5.22 11.37
N THR A 14 14.61 -6.47 10.99
CA THR A 14 14.70 -6.87 9.58
C THR A 14 13.38 -6.76 8.85
N ASN A 15 12.24 -6.93 9.54
CA ASN A 15 10.97 -7.16 8.87
C ASN A 15 9.83 -6.27 9.32
N LEU A 16 9.99 -5.58 10.43
CA LEU A 16 8.82 -5.06 11.12
C LEU A 16 8.98 -3.59 11.45
N ASN A 17 8.38 -2.78 10.64
CA ASN A 17 7.93 -1.50 11.12
C ASN A 17 6.62 -1.70 11.87
N HIS A 18 6.49 -1.08 13.03
CA HIS A 18 5.20 -0.96 13.69
C HIS A 18 4.43 0.19 13.04
N ASP A 19 3.19 -0.06 12.73
CA ASP A 19 2.31 0.94 12.16
C ASP A 19 0.92 0.79 12.76
N ILE A 20 0.09 1.82 12.63
CA ILE A 20 -1.33 1.74 12.98
C ILE A 20 -2.03 0.93 11.90
N ASN A 21 -2.76 -0.11 12.30
CA ASN A 21 -3.42 -0.97 11.33
C ASN A 21 -4.56 -0.24 10.62
N LEU A 22 -4.63 -0.46 9.31
CA LEU A 22 -5.69 0.05 8.47
C LEU A 22 -6.78 -0.99 8.28
N LYS A 23 -8.02 -0.53 8.30
CA LYS A 23 -9.19 -1.33 8.00
C LYS A 23 -9.99 -0.70 6.86
N TYR A 24 -10.33 -1.52 5.89
CA TYR A 24 -11.20 -1.10 4.81
C TYR A 24 -12.65 -1.01 5.27
N LYS A 25 -13.26 0.15 5.09
CA LYS A 25 -14.68 0.38 5.39
C LYS A 25 -15.50 0.28 4.12
N ASN A 26 -16.18 -0.83 3.94
CA ASN A 26 -17.01 -1.11 2.75
C ASN A 26 -18.09 -0.03 2.46
N LYS A 27 -18.59 0.62 3.48
CA LYS A 27 -19.65 1.63 3.31
C LYS A 27 -19.23 2.89 2.58
N ASN A 28 -17.95 3.24 2.61
CA ASN A 28 -17.43 4.49 2.07
C ASN A 28 -16.29 4.30 1.08
N ASN A 29 -15.93 3.07 0.72
CA ASN A 29 -14.77 2.73 -0.11
C ASN A 29 -13.47 3.41 0.36
N LYS A 30 -13.29 3.49 1.66
CA LYS A 30 -12.15 4.18 2.28
C LYS A 30 -11.43 3.27 3.26
N TRP A 31 -10.14 3.45 3.33
CA TRP A 31 -9.31 2.91 4.39
C TRP A 31 -9.40 3.80 5.62
N ASP A 32 -9.40 3.19 6.80
CA ASP A 32 -9.42 3.89 8.08
C ASP A 32 -8.62 3.11 9.11
N TRP A 33 -8.24 3.76 10.18
CA TRP A 33 -7.52 3.12 11.26
C TRP A 33 -8.40 2.13 12.01
N GLU A 34 -7.84 0.99 12.35
CA GLU A 34 -8.53 0.00 13.15
C GLU A 34 -8.37 0.32 14.64
N ILE A 35 -9.50 0.47 15.34
CA ILE A 35 -9.54 0.77 16.77
C ILE A 35 -9.97 -0.50 17.51
N TYR A 36 -9.22 -0.83 18.54
CA TYR A 36 -9.51 -1.93 19.43
C TYR A 36 -9.38 -1.48 20.88
N ALA A 37 -10.43 -1.71 21.68
CA ALA A 37 -10.45 -1.35 23.11
C ALA A 37 -9.97 0.09 23.37
N ASP A 38 -10.52 1.07 22.66
CA ASP A 38 -10.20 2.51 22.73
C ASP A 38 -8.77 2.87 22.35
N ASN A 39 -8.03 1.95 21.76
CA ASN A 39 -6.69 2.18 21.25
C ASN A 39 -6.59 1.79 19.77
N PHE A 40 -5.57 2.34 19.10
CA PHE A 40 -5.25 1.90 17.75
C PHE A 40 -4.69 0.48 17.78
N LYS A 41 -5.17 -0.36 16.87
CA LYS A 41 -4.54 -1.65 16.64
C LYS A 41 -3.22 -1.43 15.91
N MET A 42 -2.15 -1.99 16.46
CA MET A 42 -0.84 -1.93 15.80
C MET A 42 -0.69 -3.06 14.79
N ALA A 43 -0.23 -2.73 13.61
CA ALA A 43 0.16 -3.68 12.58
C ALA A 43 1.63 -4.08 12.77
N THR A 44 1.91 -5.35 12.57
CA THR A 44 3.26 -5.91 12.62
C THR A 44 3.48 -6.87 11.46
N GLY A 45 4.73 -7.10 11.09
CA GLY A 45 5.06 -8.08 10.06
C GLY A 45 4.44 -7.78 8.70
N GLU A 46 3.74 -8.75 8.17
CA GLU A 46 3.11 -8.66 6.86
C GLU A 46 1.95 -7.64 6.84
N GLU A 47 1.25 -7.45 7.95
CA GLU A 47 0.23 -6.40 8.06
C GLU A 47 0.86 -5.01 7.90
N SER A 48 2.01 -4.77 8.53
CA SER A 48 2.75 -3.51 8.39
C SER A 48 3.22 -3.29 6.96
N LEU A 49 3.68 -4.33 6.28
CA LEU A 49 4.04 -4.24 4.88
C LEU A 49 2.83 -3.93 3.99
N THR A 50 1.71 -4.59 4.23
CA THR A 50 0.46 -4.32 3.51
C THR A 50 0.02 -2.87 3.68
N ASN A 51 0.07 -2.34 4.91
CA ASN A 51 -0.22 -0.93 5.16
C ASN A 51 0.74 -0.01 4.39
N GLY A 52 2.01 -0.33 4.39
CA GLY A 52 3.02 0.44 3.65
C GLY A 52 2.76 0.46 2.14
N ILE A 53 2.33 -0.65 1.57
CA ILE A 53 1.93 -0.75 0.16
C ILE A 53 0.71 0.12 -0.10
N ILE A 54 -0.33 0.00 0.73
CA ILE A 54 -1.56 0.78 0.60
C ILE A 54 -1.26 2.28 0.67
N HIS A 55 -0.51 2.70 1.67
CA HIS A 55 -0.09 4.10 1.81
C HIS A 55 0.67 4.60 0.59
N LYS A 56 1.58 3.82 0.07
CA LYS A 56 2.39 4.20 -1.09
C LYS A 56 1.55 4.34 -2.36
N LEU A 57 0.58 3.45 -2.56
CA LEU A 57 -0.32 3.50 -3.71
C LEU A 57 -1.33 4.66 -3.60
N LEU A 58 -1.78 5.00 -2.40
CA LEU A 58 -2.77 6.05 -2.16
C LEU A 58 -2.19 7.46 -2.06
N THR A 59 -0.90 7.61 -1.81
CA THR A 59 -0.26 8.93 -1.74
C THR A 59 0.04 9.44 -3.13
N GLY A 60 -0.48 10.62 -3.47
CA GLY A 60 -0.22 11.28 -4.75
C GLY A 60 1.21 11.80 -4.87
N SER A 61 1.72 11.89 -6.10
CA SER A 61 3.12 12.22 -6.38
C SER A 61 3.59 13.59 -5.86
N ASN A 62 2.67 14.51 -5.66
CA ASN A 62 3.00 15.87 -5.20
C ASN A 62 2.63 16.15 -3.75
N GLU A 63 2.04 15.20 -3.04
CA GLU A 63 1.58 15.41 -1.67
C GLU A 63 2.72 15.70 -0.70
N MET A 64 3.87 15.07 -0.91
CA MET A 64 5.04 15.17 -0.04
C MET A 64 6.14 16.10 -0.56
N LYS A 65 5.86 16.90 -1.58
CA LYS A 65 6.87 17.74 -2.26
C LYS A 65 7.64 18.69 -1.35
N ASN A 66 7.04 19.12 -0.27
CA ASN A 66 7.67 20.04 0.68
C ASN A 66 8.46 19.32 1.78
N ASN A 67 8.43 18.00 1.80
CA ASN A 67 9.19 17.21 2.77
C ASN A 67 10.58 16.91 2.20
N PRO A 68 11.68 17.34 2.85
CA PRO A 68 13.03 17.14 2.33
C PRO A 68 13.45 15.67 2.20
N THR A 69 12.81 14.77 2.95
CA THR A 69 13.10 13.34 2.89
C THR A 69 12.23 12.60 1.86
N TYR A 70 10.96 12.99 1.75
CA TYR A 70 9.95 12.26 0.98
C TYR A 70 9.44 13.02 -0.24
N TYR A 71 10.14 14.05 -0.73
CA TYR A 71 9.67 14.89 -1.83
C TYR A 71 9.43 14.12 -3.15
N ARG A 72 10.06 12.95 -3.31
CA ARG A 72 9.86 12.05 -4.46
C ARG A 72 8.87 10.92 -4.18
N TYR A 73 8.35 10.86 -2.96
CA TYR A 73 7.39 9.83 -2.57
C TYR A 73 6.03 10.14 -3.18
N GLY A 74 5.38 9.14 -3.74
CA GLY A 74 4.02 9.24 -4.22
C GLY A 74 3.79 8.54 -5.56
N ASN A 75 2.52 8.25 -5.82
CA ASN A 75 2.09 7.53 -7.00
C ASN A 75 1.60 8.52 -8.08
N PRO A 76 2.24 8.58 -9.26
CA PRO A 76 1.82 9.47 -10.34
C PRO A 76 0.49 9.07 -10.99
N THR A 77 -0.09 7.94 -10.64
CA THR A 77 -1.38 7.45 -11.13
C THR A 77 -2.50 8.49 -10.96
N TYR A 78 -2.46 9.31 -9.90
CA TYR A 78 -3.45 10.34 -9.66
C TYR A 78 -3.54 11.40 -10.77
N ASP A 79 -2.47 11.61 -11.50
CA ASP A 79 -2.48 12.52 -12.65
C ASP A 79 -3.25 11.92 -13.83
N LEU A 80 -3.33 10.59 -13.91
CA LEU A 80 -4.04 9.86 -14.96
C LEU A 80 -5.53 9.67 -14.68
N ILE A 81 -5.95 9.69 -13.42
CA ILE A 81 -7.36 9.46 -13.02
C ILE A 81 -8.29 10.52 -13.61
N LYS A 82 -7.78 11.71 -13.85
CA LYS A 82 -8.54 12.83 -14.46
C LYS A 82 -8.71 12.69 -15.97
N GLU A 83 -8.00 11.75 -16.57
CA GLU A 83 -8.06 11.51 -18.00
C GLU A 83 -9.15 10.50 -18.36
N ASN A 84 -9.48 10.42 -19.63
CA ASN A 84 -10.44 9.43 -20.12
C ASN A 84 -9.91 8.01 -19.86
N LYS A 85 -10.77 7.15 -19.38
CA LYS A 85 -10.46 5.72 -19.19
C LYS A 85 -10.31 5.04 -20.55
N THR A 86 -9.09 4.81 -20.96
CA THR A 86 -8.73 4.07 -22.16
C THR A 86 -7.91 2.84 -21.77
N GLN A 87 -7.74 1.91 -22.70
CA GLN A 87 -6.85 0.77 -22.49
C GLN A 87 -5.41 1.22 -22.22
N LEU A 88 -4.97 2.29 -22.86
CA LEU A 88 -3.65 2.87 -22.63
C LEU A 88 -3.51 3.44 -21.20
N THR A 89 -4.51 4.18 -20.73
CA THR A 89 -4.52 4.71 -19.36
C THR A 89 -4.46 3.58 -18.34
N LYS A 90 -5.20 2.51 -18.56
CA LYS A 90 -5.18 1.31 -17.71
C LYS A 90 -3.78 0.67 -17.62
N ILE A 91 -3.11 0.52 -18.76
CA ILE A 91 -1.73 0.00 -18.81
C ILE A 91 -0.76 0.93 -18.09
N GLN A 92 -0.92 2.24 -18.23
CA GLN A 92 -0.09 3.22 -17.53
C GLN A 92 -0.30 3.17 -16.00
N VAL A 93 -1.53 3.03 -15.55
CA VAL A 93 -1.85 2.85 -14.10
C VAL A 93 -1.18 1.60 -13.57
N GLU A 94 -1.29 0.49 -14.28
CA GLU A 94 -0.63 -0.78 -13.90
C GLU A 94 0.88 -0.60 -13.78
N GLU A 95 1.51 0.02 -14.77
CA GLU A 95 2.96 0.24 -14.78
C GLU A 95 3.42 1.16 -13.65
N TYR A 96 2.69 2.23 -13.37
CA TYR A 96 3.02 3.12 -12.25
C TYR A 96 2.87 2.42 -10.89
N CYS A 97 1.81 1.65 -10.72
CA CYS A 97 1.63 0.85 -9.49
C CYS A 97 2.75 -0.19 -9.34
N ARG A 98 3.14 -0.84 -10.43
CA ARG A 98 4.26 -1.80 -10.43
C ARG A 98 5.55 -1.15 -9.96
N LYS A 99 5.90 0.01 -10.48
CA LYS A 99 7.07 0.77 -10.05
C LYS A 99 7.02 1.15 -8.58
N GLN A 100 5.85 1.56 -8.08
CA GLN A 100 5.69 1.86 -6.66
C GLN A 100 5.95 0.64 -5.78
N LEU A 101 5.49 -0.54 -6.18
CA LEU A 101 5.71 -1.79 -5.44
C LEU A 101 7.16 -2.26 -5.53
N GLU A 102 7.80 -2.12 -6.68
CA GLU A 102 9.22 -2.48 -6.86
C GLU A 102 10.15 -1.63 -5.98
N ASP A 103 9.81 -0.38 -5.74
CA ASP A 103 10.57 0.52 -4.88
C ASP A 103 10.47 0.18 -3.38
N ILE A 104 9.54 -0.68 -2.98
CA ILE A 104 9.40 -1.09 -1.59
C ILE A 104 10.44 -2.18 -1.29
N ARG A 105 11.39 -1.85 -0.45
CA ARG A 105 12.50 -2.76 -0.09
C ARG A 105 12.07 -4.12 0.42
N ARG A 106 10.94 -4.18 1.14
CA ARG A 106 10.41 -5.42 1.73
C ARG A 106 9.63 -6.29 0.76
N VAL A 107 9.35 -5.80 -0.43
CA VAL A 107 8.75 -6.58 -1.51
C VAL A 107 9.85 -7.28 -2.29
N LYS A 108 9.85 -8.60 -2.22
CA LYS A 108 10.84 -9.44 -2.91
C LYS A 108 10.47 -9.67 -4.37
N LYS A 109 9.18 -9.88 -4.61
CA LYS A 109 8.65 -10.21 -5.93
C LYS A 109 7.21 -9.76 -6.05
N ILE A 110 6.83 -9.33 -7.23
CA ILE A 110 5.45 -9.06 -7.62
C ILE A 110 4.98 -10.24 -8.47
N ASN A 111 3.95 -10.94 -8.01
CA ASN A 111 3.36 -12.04 -8.78
C ASN A 111 2.41 -11.53 -9.85
N TYR A 112 1.50 -10.63 -9.46
CA TYR A 112 0.66 -9.94 -10.44
C TYR A 112 0.22 -8.57 -9.90
N ILE A 113 -0.16 -7.72 -10.85
CA ILE A 113 -0.94 -6.51 -10.63
C ILE A 113 -2.04 -6.52 -11.69
N ASN A 114 -3.28 -6.34 -11.28
CA ASN A 114 -4.42 -6.24 -12.16
C ASN A 114 -5.18 -4.95 -11.86
N VAL A 115 -5.46 -4.19 -12.90
CA VAL A 115 -6.19 -2.92 -12.81
C VAL A 115 -7.55 -3.09 -13.46
N GLU A 116 -8.59 -2.83 -12.70
CA GLU A 116 -9.98 -2.94 -13.14
C GLU A 116 -10.68 -1.59 -13.05
N GLU A 117 -11.55 -1.33 -14.00
CA GLU A 117 -12.49 -0.23 -13.89
C GLU A 117 -13.60 -0.59 -12.92
N THR A 118 -14.07 0.38 -12.17
CA THR A 118 -15.14 0.19 -11.20
C THR A 118 -16.37 1.00 -11.58
N ASP A 119 -17.54 0.39 -11.42
CA ASP A 119 -18.83 1.06 -11.63
C ASP A 119 -19.22 1.96 -10.44
N ILE A 120 -18.54 1.82 -9.31
CA ILE A 120 -18.84 2.59 -8.08
C ILE A 120 -18.44 4.05 -8.26
N ASP A 121 -17.31 4.29 -8.90
CA ASP A 121 -16.79 5.63 -9.16
C ASP A 121 -16.17 5.65 -10.57
N PRO A 122 -16.71 6.47 -11.49
CA PRO A 122 -16.18 6.54 -12.86
C PRO A 122 -14.75 7.06 -12.95
N PHE A 123 -14.22 7.66 -11.87
CA PHE A 123 -12.87 8.20 -11.82
C PHE A 123 -11.87 7.31 -11.08
N SER A 124 -12.30 6.18 -10.53
CA SER A 124 -11.45 5.28 -9.76
C SER A 124 -11.12 4.01 -10.52
N TYR A 125 -9.98 3.44 -10.17
CA TYR A 125 -9.58 2.09 -10.56
C TYR A 125 -9.44 1.20 -9.32
N LEU A 126 -9.79 -0.06 -9.47
CA LEU A 126 -9.44 -1.09 -8.48
C LEU A 126 -8.12 -1.73 -8.90
N VAL A 127 -7.13 -1.60 -8.07
CA VAL A 127 -5.82 -2.21 -8.27
C VAL A 127 -5.70 -3.41 -7.34
N ASN A 128 -5.74 -4.61 -7.92
CA ASN A 128 -5.49 -5.85 -7.21
C ASN A 128 -4.03 -6.25 -7.41
N PHE A 129 -3.37 -6.68 -6.35
CA PHE A 129 -1.99 -7.10 -6.43
C PHE A 129 -1.72 -8.34 -5.55
N GLU A 130 -0.73 -9.12 -5.96
CA GLU A 130 -0.13 -10.16 -5.16
C GLU A 130 1.38 -9.99 -5.17
N VAL A 131 1.96 -9.85 -4.01
CA VAL A 131 3.39 -9.71 -3.82
C VAL A 131 3.92 -10.76 -2.85
N VAL A 132 5.21 -11.04 -2.93
CA VAL A 132 5.93 -11.89 -1.98
C VAL A 132 6.85 -11.02 -1.16
N SER A 133 6.72 -11.09 0.16
CA SER A 133 7.58 -10.37 1.10
C SER A 133 8.97 -10.99 1.15
N GLU A 134 9.93 -10.26 1.74
CA GLU A 134 11.28 -10.81 1.99
C GLU A 134 11.28 -12.06 2.88
N ASN A 135 10.23 -12.29 3.65
CA ASN A 135 10.02 -13.52 4.43
C ASN A 135 9.36 -14.65 3.61
N ASN A 136 9.25 -14.52 2.30
CA ASN A 136 8.60 -15.46 1.39
C ASN A 136 7.10 -15.68 1.66
N LYS A 137 6.44 -14.73 2.30
CA LYS A 137 5.00 -14.75 2.51
C LYS A 137 4.29 -14.00 1.40
N LYS A 138 3.18 -14.55 0.94
CA LYS A 138 2.31 -13.92 -0.03
C LYS A 138 1.41 -12.90 0.64
N ILE A 139 1.28 -11.75 0.01
CA ILE A 139 0.33 -10.70 0.37
C ILE A 139 -0.52 -10.44 -0.86
N GLU A 140 -1.82 -10.59 -0.71
CA GLU A 140 -2.80 -10.31 -1.74
C GLU A 140 -3.81 -9.31 -1.19
N ASP A 141 -4.01 -8.22 -1.90
CA ASP A 141 -4.96 -7.18 -1.51
C ASP A 141 -5.40 -6.36 -2.73
N GLY A 142 -6.40 -5.50 -2.53
CA GLY A 142 -6.92 -4.58 -3.52
C GLY A 142 -7.09 -3.18 -2.97
N VAL A 143 -6.77 -2.19 -3.78
CA VAL A 143 -6.85 -0.78 -3.42
C VAL A 143 -7.61 -0.01 -4.49
N PHE A 144 -8.56 0.83 -4.07
CA PHE A 144 -9.18 1.81 -4.96
C PHE A 144 -8.31 3.07 -5.03
N ILE A 145 -7.94 3.41 -6.23
CA ILE A 145 -7.17 4.61 -6.54
C ILE A 145 -8.02 5.61 -7.31
#